data_6c8667009b5b6a59ff7e53a67108a463
#
_entry.id   6c8667009b5b6a59ff7e53a67108a463
#
_cell.length_a   1.000
_cell.length_b   1.000
_cell.length_c   1.000
_cell.angle_alpha   90.00
_cell.angle_beta   90.00
_cell.angle_gamma   90.00
#
_symmetry.space_group_name_H-M   'P 1'
#
loop_
_entity.id
_entity.type
_entity.pdbx_description
1 polymer ?
#
loop_
_entity_poly.entity_id
_entity_poly.type
_entity_poly.pdbx_seq_one_letter_code
_entity_poly.pdbx_strand_id
1 'polypeptide(L)'
;MAIKLEVKNLYKIFGEHPQRAFKYIEKELSKEQILEKTGLSLGVKDASLAIEEGEIFVIMGLSGSGKSTMVRLLNRLIEPTRGQVLIDGVDIAKISDAELREVRRKKIAMVFQSFALMPHMTVLDNTAFGMELAGIAAQERREKALDALRQVGLENYAHAYPDELSGGMRQRVGLARALAINPDILLMDEAFSALDPLIRTEMQDELVKLQAKHQRTIVFISHDLDEAMRIGDRIAIMQNGEVVQVGTPDEILNNPANDYVRTFFRGVDISQVFSAKDIARRSPVGLIRKTPGFGPRSALKLLQDEDREYGYVIERGNKFVGVVSIDSLKAALSQAQGIEAALIDDPLVVDAQTPLSELLSHVGQAPCAVPVVDEEHQYVGIISKRMLLQALDREGG
;
A
#
# COMPACT_ATOMS: atom_id res chain seq x y z
N MET A 1 -11.29 -7.30 9.48
CA MET A 1 -10.30 -8.39 9.43
C MET A 1 -9.77 -8.66 10.83
N ALA A 2 -9.10 -9.81 11.10
CA ALA A 2 -8.52 -10.07 12.42
C ALA A 2 -7.24 -9.25 12.61
N ILE A 3 -7.00 -8.77 13.84
CA ILE A 3 -5.75 -8.05 14.15
C ILE A 3 -4.63 -9.08 14.33
N LYS A 4 -3.59 -8.98 13.52
CA LYS A 4 -2.41 -9.86 13.55
C LYS A 4 -1.34 -9.33 14.50
N LEU A 5 -1.09 -8.02 14.46
CA LEU A 5 -0.10 -7.36 15.31
C LEU A 5 -0.71 -6.09 15.90
N GLU A 6 -0.58 -5.91 17.23
CA GLU A 6 -1.13 -4.75 17.92
C GLU A 6 -0.09 -4.15 18.85
N VAL A 7 0.00 -2.84 18.85
CA VAL A 7 0.89 -2.05 19.72
C VAL A 7 0.02 -1.17 20.61
N LYS A 8 0.27 -1.19 21.92
CA LYS A 8 -0.51 -0.41 22.90
C LYS A 8 0.40 0.43 23.78
N ASN A 9 0.24 1.74 23.71
CA ASN A 9 0.93 2.73 24.54
C ASN A 9 2.44 2.44 24.64
N LEU A 10 3.09 2.22 23.50
CA LEU A 10 4.47 1.78 23.41
C LEU A 10 5.43 2.95 23.59
N TYR A 11 6.41 2.77 24.47
CA TYR A 11 7.50 3.72 24.70
C TYR A 11 8.83 3.05 24.56
N LYS A 12 9.78 3.72 23.92
CA LYS A 12 11.20 3.38 23.97
C LYS A 12 12.02 4.61 24.27
N ILE A 13 12.72 4.56 25.38
CA ILE A 13 13.61 5.60 25.85
C ILE A 13 14.99 4.97 25.98
N PHE A 14 15.99 5.56 25.34
CA PHE A 14 17.39 5.13 25.40
C PHE A 14 18.15 5.94 26.44
N GLY A 15 19.08 5.30 27.12
CA GLY A 15 19.95 5.86 28.17
C GLY A 15 19.78 5.16 29.51
N GLU A 16 20.54 5.58 30.49
CA GLU A 16 20.50 5.02 31.85
C GLU A 16 19.26 5.52 32.60
N HIS A 17 18.59 4.60 33.30
CA HIS A 17 17.38 4.89 34.08
C HIS A 17 16.24 5.56 33.25
N PRO A 18 15.78 4.93 32.15
CA PRO A 18 14.81 5.53 31.19
C PRO A 18 13.50 5.97 31.84
N GLN A 19 13.11 5.36 32.96
CA GLN A 19 11.88 5.72 33.71
C GLN A 19 11.88 7.18 34.19
N ARG A 20 13.05 7.81 34.34
CA ARG A 20 13.14 9.22 34.75
C ARG A 20 12.58 10.19 33.70
N ALA A 21 12.49 9.78 32.42
CA ALA A 21 11.96 10.62 31.37
C ALA A 21 10.43 10.84 31.49
N PHE A 22 9.68 9.90 32.09
CA PHE A 22 8.21 9.99 32.13
C PHE A 22 7.70 11.26 32.81
N LYS A 23 8.35 11.71 33.91
CA LYS A 23 8.00 12.99 34.59
C LYS A 23 8.18 14.23 33.69
N TYR A 24 9.00 14.15 32.64
CA TYR A 24 9.18 15.23 31.68
C TYR A 24 8.23 15.10 30.51
N ILE A 25 7.90 13.86 30.12
CA ILE A 25 6.85 13.56 29.13
C ILE A 25 5.47 14.04 29.65
N GLU A 26 5.16 13.79 30.92
CA GLU A 26 3.92 14.28 31.58
C GLU A 26 3.83 15.81 31.65
N LYS A 27 4.99 16.49 31.56
CA LYS A 27 5.06 17.97 31.47
C LYS A 27 5.11 18.48 30.04
N GLU A 28 4.84 17.58 29.05
CA GLU A 28 4.81 17.90 27.63
C GLU A 28 6.13 18.51 27.07
N LEU A 29 7.27 18.18 27.67
CA LEU A 29 8.56 18.61 27.14
C LEU A 29 8.84 17.91 25.80
N SER A 30 9.47 18.66 24.88
CA SER A 30 9.88 18.10 23.59
C SER A 30 11.02 17.07 23.76
N LYS A 31 11.20 16.25 22.71
CA LYS A 31 12.29 15.24 22.65
C LYS A 31 13.65 15.86 22.90
N GLU A 32 13.92 17.02 22.32
CA GLU A 32 15.17 17.79 22.44
C GLU A 32 15.36 18.29 23.87
N GLN A 33 14.30 18.85 24.47
CA GLN A 33 14.33 19.32 25.86
C GLN A 33 14.56 18.19 26.87
N ILE A 34 13.99 17.01 26.61
CA ILE A 34 14.21 15.83 27.46
C ILE A 34 15.65 15.36 27.33
N LEU A 35 16.18 15.30 26.10
CA LEU A 35 17.58 14.93 25.86
C LEU A 35 18.55 15.89 26.56
N GLU A 36 18.34 17.20 26.38
CA GLU A 36 19.20 18.23 27.00
C GLU A 36 19.20 18.15 28.51
N LYS A 37 18.04 17.95 29.17
CA LYS A 37 17.92 17.91 30.63
C LYS A 37 18.33 16.61 31.27
N THR A 38 18.30 15.51 30.52
CA THR A 38 18.43 14.16 31.14
C THR A 38 19.48 13.28 30.50
N GLY A 39 19.94 13.60 29.27
CA GLY A 39 20.75 12.73 28.42
C GLY A 39 19.97 11.52 27.86
N LEU A 40 18.64 11.47 28.06
CA LEU A 40 17.79 10.38 27.61
C LEU A 40 17.21 10.69 26.24
N SER A 41 17.31 9.74 25.30
CA SER A 41 16.77 9.90 23.96
C SER A 41 15.44 9.18 23.80
N LEU A 42 14.39 9.89 23.38
CA LEU A 42 13.09 9.33 23.03
C LEU A 42 13.14 8.70 21.64
N GLY A 43 12.99 7.38 21.56
CA GLY A 43 12.88 6.66 20.28
C GLY A 43 11.43 6.48 19.84
N VAL A 44 10.55 6.06 20.76
CA VAL A 44 9.11 5.93 20.54
C VAL A 44 8.38 6.48 21.75
N LYS A 45 7.29 7.22 21.54
CA LYS A 45 6.48 7.87 22.57
C LYS A 45 5.00 7.58 22.30
N ASP A 46 4.36 6.93 23.27
CA ASP A 46 2.91 6.62 23.29
C ASP A 46 2.32 6.09 21.98
N ALA A 47 3.09 5.26 21.30
CA ALA A 47 2.65 4.73 20.01
C ALA A 47 1.63 3.61 20.20
N SER A 48 0.51 3.73 19.50
CA SER A 48 -0.53 2.70 19.42
C SER A 48 -0.95 2.51 17.98
N LEU A 49 -0.98 1.25 17.50
CA LEU A 49 -1.40 0.89 16.16
C LEU A 49 -1.87 -0.56 16.13
N ALA A 50 -2.73 -0.87 15.18
CA ALA A 50 -3.23 -2.21 14.94
C ALA A 50 -3.03 -2.55 13.46
N ILE A 51 -2.45 -3.72 13.20
CA ILE A 51 -2.15 -4.23 11.87
C ILE A 51 -3.01 -5.47 11.64
N GLU A 52 -3.76 -5.47 10.56
CA GLU A 52 -4.68 -6.54 10.21
C GLU A 52 -3.95 -7.71 9.55
N GLU A 53 -4.57 -8.89 9.61
CA GLU A 53 -4.03 -10.07 8.96
C GLU A 53 -4.08 -9.92 7.43
N GLY A 54 -2.94 -10.16 6.78
CA GLY A 54 -2.84 -10.12 5.33
C GLY A 54 -2.66 -8.72 4.72
N GLU A 55 -2.57 -7.64 5.52
CA GLU A 55 -2.31 -6.31 4.97
C GLU A 55 -0.82 -6.00 4.79
N ILE A 56 -0.51 -5.11 3.86
CA ILE A 56 0.77 -4.40 3.77
C ILE A 56 0.62 -3.08 4.53
N PHE A 57 1.17 -3.02 5.73
CA PHE A 57 1.14 -1.85 6.59
C PHE A 57 2.45 -1.08 6.50
N VAL A 58 2.41 0.15 6.01
CA VAL A 58 3.62 0.96 5.83
C VAL A 58 3.82 1.92 7.01
N ILE A 59 5.04 2.00 7.55
CA ILE A 59 5.42 2.99 8.56
C ILE A 59 6.33 4.03 7.92
N MET A 60 5.87 5.27 7.90
CA MET A 60 6.56 6.39 7.28
C MET A 60 6.94 7.50 8.27
N GLY A 61 7.79 8.41 7.82
CA GLY A 61 8.19 9.61 8.55
C GLY A 61 9.61 10.03 8.21
N LEU A 62 10.01 11.23 8.58
CA LEU A 62 11.36 11.75 8.35
C LEU A 62 12.44 10.95 9.11
N SER A 63 13.71 11.16 8.74
CA SER A 63 14.83 10.57 9.48
C SER A 63 14.75 10.95 10.96
N GLY A 64 14.98 9.98 11.85
CA GLY A 64 14.89 10.20 13.30
C GLY A 64 13.47 10.21 13.89
N SER A 65 12.41 9.96 13.10
CA SER A 65 11.03 9.90 13.60
C SER A 65 10.71 8.66 14.46
N GLY A 66 11.59 7.65 14.48
CA GLY A 66 11.42 6.45 15.31
C GLY A 66 11.05 5.17 14.57
N LYS A 67 10.91 5.18 13.25
CA LYS A 67 10.49 4.04 12.42
C LYS A 67 11.28 2.76 12.65
N SER A 68 12.60 2.80 12.47
CA SER A 68 13.46 1.62 12.67
C SER A 68 13.48 1.17 14.14
N THR A 69 13.27 2.09 15.10
CA THR A 69 13.07 1.75 16.50
C THR A 69 11.76 0.98 16.66
N MET A 70 10.69 1.44 16.05
CA MET A 70 9.38 0.77 16.06
C MET A 70 9.50 -0.68 15.57
N VAL A 71 10.05 -0.91 14.37
CA VAL A 71 10.17 -2.27 13.82
C VAL A 71 11.03 -3.18 14.71
N ARG A 72 12.09 -2.66 15.30
CA ARG A 72 12.92 -3.43 16.25
C ARG A 72 12.20 -3.74 17.56
N LEU A 73 11.21 -2.95 17.96
CA LEU A 73 10.30 -3.25 19.07
C LEU A 73 9.29 -4.32 18.69
N LEU A 74 8.76 -4.31 17.43
CA LEU A 74 7.77 -5.26 16.95
C LEU A 74 8.26 -6.72 16.96
N ASN A 75 9.56 -6.97 16.86
CA ASN A 75 10.15 -8.30 17.00
C ASN A 75 10.99 -8.46 18.28
N ARG A 76 10.89 -7.48 19.19
CA ARG A 76 11.66 -7.41 20.45
C ARG A 76 13.18 -7.52 20.25
N LEU A 77 13.74 -7.07 19.12
CA LEU A 77 15.20 -6.91 18.99
C LEU A 77 15.72 -5.89 20.01
N ILE A 78 14.90 -4.92 20.39
CA ILE A 78 15.08 -4.03 21.52
C ILE A 78 13.86 -4.14 22.44
N GLU A 79 14.09 -4.08 23.73
CA GLU A 79 13.00 -4.13 24.71
C GLU A 79 12.29 -2.78 24.82
N PRO A 80 10.95 -2.76 24.91
CA PRO A 80 10.21 -1.54 25.18
C PRO A 80 10.49 -1.04 26.61
N THR A 81 10.45 0.26 26.81
CA THR A 81 10.52 0.85 28.14
C THR A 81 9.18 0.73 28.87
N ARG A 82 8.06 0.82 28.10
CA ARG A 82 6.69 0.66 28.57
C ARG A 82 5.79 0.32 27.41
N GLY A 83 4.60 -0.24 27.67
CA GLY A 83 3.60 -0.60 26.70
C GLY A 83 3.63 -2.08 26.35
N GLN A 84 2.93 -2.45 25.29
CA GLN A 84 2.74 -3.85 24.86
C GLN A 84 2.93 -3.98 23.36
N VAL A 85 3.42 -5.14 22.96
CA VAL A 85 3.45 -5.58 21.56
C VAL A 85 2.79 -6.97 21.52
N LEU A 86 1.62 -7.04 20.92
CA LEU A 86 0.84 -8.27 20.85
C LEU A 86 0.90 -8.86 19.44
N ILE A 87 1.19 -10.15 19.34
CA ILE A 87 1.13 -10.95 18.12
C ILE A 87 0.12 -12.07 18.37
N ASP A 88 -0.94 -12.13 17.55
CA ASP A 88 -2.06 -13.03 17.79
C ASP A 88 -2.59 -12.94 19.24
N GLY A 89 -2.63 -11.73 19.82
CA GLY A 89 -3.07 -11.46 21.19
C GLY A 89 -2.04 -11.80 22.29
N VAL A 90 -0.86 -12.35 21.97
CA VAL A 90 0.20 -12.65 22.93
C VAL A 90 1.20 -11.51 23.04
N ASP A 91 1.39 -10.96 24.25
CA ASP A 91 2.34 -9.87 24.53
C ASP A 91 3.79 -10.39 24.51
N ILE A 92 4.47 -10.16 23.39
CA ILE A 92 5.87 -10.61 23.21
C ILE A 92 6.87 -9.89 24.12
N ALA A 93 6.50 -8.77 24.72
CA ALA A 93 7.35 -8.07 25.69
C ALA A 93 7.46 -8.81 27.04
N LYS A 94 6.50 -9.71 27.32
CA LYS A 94 6.41 -10.43 28.61
C LYS A 94 6.78 -11.91 28.56
N ILE A 95 6.85 -12.50 27.36
CA ILE A 95 7.21 -13.91 27.21
C ILE A 95 8.70 -14.14 27.48
N SER A 96 9.05 -15.37 27.85
CA SER A 96 10.44 -15.78 28.07
C SER A 96 11.27 -15.73 26.79
N ASP A 97 12.59 -15.68 26.91
CA ASP A 97 13.48 -15.69 25.74
C ASP A 97 13.39 -17.00 24.93
N ALA A 98 13.01 -18.10 25.55
CA ALA A 98 12.78 -19.34 24.84
C ALA A 98 11.53 -19.25 23.96
N GLU A 99 10.42 -18.76 24.48
CA GLU A 99 9.18 -18.53 23.73
C GLU A 99 9.39 -17.48 22.64
N LEU A 100 10.14 -16.40 22.92
CA LEU A 100 10.46 -15.38 21.93
C LEU A 100 11.27 -15.97 20.76
N ARG A 101 12.24 -16.84 21.02
CA ARG A 101 12.96 -17.55 19.95
C ARG A 101 12.01 -18.37 19.07
N GLU A 102 11.02 -19.03 19.65
CA GLU A 102 10.03 -19.78 18.89
C GLU A 102 9.13 -18.86 18.03
N VAL A 103 8.69 -17.72 18.57
CA VAL A 103 7.94 -16.72 17.80
C VAL A 103 8.77 -16.22 16.61
N ARG A 104 10.05 -15.86 16.82
CA ARG A 104 10.95 -15.40 15.75
C ARG A 104 11.29 -16.48 14.73
N ARG A 105 11.32 -17.75 15.13
CA ARG A 105 11.57 -18.87 14.21
C ARG A 105 10.40 -19.21 13.31
N LYS A 106 9.17 -19.05 13.83
CA LYS A 106 7.97 -19.56 13.17
C LYS A 106 7.05 -18.49 12.60
N LYS A 107 6.98 -17.32 13.29
CA LYS A 107 5.97 -16.32 12.99
C LYS A 107 6.51 -15.05 12.33
N ILE A 108 7.75 -14.67 12.60
CA ILE A 108 8.29 -13.39 12.17
C ILE A 108 9.57 -13.60 11.37
N ALA A 109 9.65 -12.98 10.21
CA ALA A 109 10.91 -12.78 9.50
C ALA A 109 11.23 -11.30 9.35
N MET A 110 12.51 -10.97 9.17
CA MET A 110 12.95 -9.61 8.96
C MET A 110 13.90 -9.49 7.76
N VAL A 111 13.61 -8.52 6.90
CA VAL A 111 14.48 -8.11 5.80
C VAL A 111 15.15 -6.79 6.21
N PHE A 112 16.46 -6.74 6.16
CA PHE A 112 17.27 -5.60 6.60
C PHE A 112 17.70 -4.73 5.42
N GLN A 113 17.91 -3.46 5.66
CA GLN A 113 18.42 -2.49 4.70
C GLN A 113 19.79 -2.89 4.13
N SER A 114 20.68 -3.46 4.94
CA SER A 114 22.05 -3.83 4.59
C SER A 114 22.23 -5.27 4.10
N PHE A 115 21.17 -5.90 3.59
CA PHE A 115 21.11 -7.30 3.12
C PHE A 115 21.45 -8.34 4.20
N ALA A 116 22.43 -8.09 5.06
CA ALA A 116 22.89 -8.96 6.15
C ALA A 116 23.17 -10.41 5.68
N LEU A 117 23.78 -10.58 4.50
CA LEU A 117 24.20 -11.88 3.97
C LEU A 117 25.54 -12.29 4.55
N MET A 118 25.70 -13.59 4.77
CA MET A 118 26.98 -14.19 5.20
C MET A 118 27.88 -14.31 3.96
N PRO A 119 29.00 -13.57 3.88
CA PRO A 119 29.81 -13.49 2.64
C PRO A 119 30.51 -14.81 2.30
N HIS A 120 30.73 -15.68 3.27
CA HIS A 120 31.39 -16.99 3.11
C HIS A 120 30.40 -18.14 2.84
N MET A 121 29.13 -17.85 2.74
CA MET A 121 28.06 -18.82 2.44
C MET A 121 27.51 -18.58 1.03
N THR A 122 27.12 -19.67 0.36
CA THR A 122 26.41 -19.57 -0.92
C THR A 122 25.06 -18.90 -0.77
N VAL A 123 24.45 -18.51 -1.88
CA VAL A 123 23.06 -17.98 -1.92
C VAL A 123 22.07 -18.97 -1.30
N LEU A 124 22.21 -20.27 -1.62
CA LEU A 124 21.40 -21.33 -1.07
C LEU A 124 21.59 -21.45 0.44
N ASP A 125 22.84 -21.45 0.93
CA ASP A 125 23.13 -21.56 2.35
C ASP A 125 22.65 -20.34 3.14
N ASN A 126 22.83 -19.13 2.59
CA ASN A 126 22.24 -17.91 3.15
C ASN A 126 20.72 -18.01 3.28
N THR A 127 20.05 -18.52 2.25
CA THR A 127 18.59 -18.69 2.25
C THR A 127 18.15 -19.77 3.27
N ALA A 128 18.93 -20.85 3.41
CA ALA A 128 18.65 -21.96 4.31
C ALA A 128 19.02 -21.65 5.79
N PHE A 129 19.81 -20.61 6.07
CA PHE A 129 20.43 -20.38 7.36
C PHE A 129 19.45 -20.31 8.54
N GLY A 130 18.32 -19.61 8.37
CA GLY A 130 17.30 -19.54 9.43
C GLY A 130 16.70 -20.92 9.78
N MET A 131 16.51 -21.76 8.77
CA MET A 131 16.01 -23.14 8.92
C MET A 131 17.06 -24.07 9.57
N GLU A 132 18.34 -23.84 9.29
CA GLU A 132 19.45 -24.53 9.94
C GLU A 132 19.48 -24.27 11.45
N LEU A 133 19.38 -23.00 11.85
CA LEU A 133 19.28 -22.62 13.25
C LEU A 133 18.01 -23.15 13.93
N ALA A 134 16.96 -23.42 13.18
CA ALA A 134 15.73 -24.05 13.64
C ALA A 134 15.85 -25.59 13.75
N GLY A 135 16.98 -26.19 13.35
CA GLY A 135 17.22 -27.63 13.41
C GLY A 135 16.49 -28.44 12.33
N ILE A 136 16.05 -27.81 11.24
CA ILE A 136 15.40 -28.49 10.12
C ILE A 136 16.43 -29.37 9.38
N ALA A 137 16.02 -30.58 8.99
CA ALA A 137 16.87 -31.53 8.30
C ALA A 137 17.47 -30.95 7.00
N ALA A 138 18.71 -31.31 6.69
CA ALA A 138 19.47 -30.71 5.58
C ALA A 138 18.75 -30.82 4.22
N GLN A 139 18.14 -31.95 3.93
CA GLN A 139 17.41 -32.17 2.68
C GLN A 139 16.17 -31.25 2.60
N GLU A 140 15.36 -31.19 3.65
CA GLU A 140 14.15 -30.37 3.71
C GLU A 140 14.48 -28.88 3.60
N ARG A 141 15.49 -28.39 4.35
CA ARG A 141 15.86 -26.96 4.28
C ARG A 141 16.41 -26.57 2.92
N ARG A 142 17.12 -27.48 2.22
CA ARG A 142 17.61 -27.23 0.87
C ARG A 142 16.48 -27.09 -0.14
N GLU A 143 15.47 -27.97 -0.06
CA GLU A 143 14.29 -27.92 -0.92
C GLU A 143 13.50 -26.63 -0.71
N LYS A 144 13.22 -26.26 0.56
CA LYS A 144 12.53 -25.01 0.91
C LYS A 144 13.32 -23.76 0.49
N ALA A 145 14.65 -23.78 0.63
CA ALA A 145 15.51 -22.67 0.21
C ALA A 145 15.50 -22.50 -1.30
N LEU A 146 15.57 -23.59 -2.08
CA LEU A 146 15.44 -23.55 -3.53
C LEU A 146 14.05 -23.03 -3.96
N ASP A 147 13.00 -23.43 -3.28
CA ASP A 147 11.65 -22.92 -3.52
C ASP A 147 11.56 -21.41 -3.28
N ALA A 148 12.13 -20.94 -2.18
CA ALA A 148 12.17 -19.50 -1.88
C ALA A 148 13.01 -18.72 -2.92
N LEU A 149 14.15 -19.27 -3.36
CA LEU A 149 14.96 -18.67 -4.42
C LEU A 149 14.22 -18.63 -5.76
N ARG A 150 13.41 -19.66 -6.07
CA ARG A 150 12.57 -19.68 -7.27
C ARG A 150 11.51 -18.58 -7.24
N GLN A 151 10.89 -18.33 -6.08
CA GLN A 151 9.91 -17.27 -5.89
C GLN A 151 10.47 -15.87 -6.19
N VAL A 152 11.77 -15.65 -6.00
CA VAL A 152 12.45 -14.37 -6.27
C VAL A 152 13.31 -14.40 -7.53
N GLY A 153 13.19 -15.43 -8.38
CA GLY A 153 13.89 -15.55 -9.66
C GLY A 153 15.41 -15.78 -9.57
N LEU A 154 15.90 -16.37 -8.45
CA LEU A 154 17.33 -16.58 -8.20
C LEU A 154 17.74 -18.06 -8.10
N GLU A 155 16.94 -19.01 -8.55
CA GLU A 155 17.27 -20.45 -8.46
C GLU A 155 18.57 -20.79 -9.19
N ASN A 156 18.87 -20.15 -10.33
CA ASN A 156 20.07 -20.40 -11.11
C ASN A 156 21.35 -19.88 -10.43
N TYR A 157 21.21 -19.03 -9.41
CA TYR A 157 22.32 -18.47 -8.64
C TYR A 157 22.52 -19.14 -7.28
N ALA A 158 21.86 -20.27 -7.02
CA ALA A 158 21.89 -20.97 -5.74
C ALA A 158 23.32 -21.27 -5.22
N HIS A 159 24.26 -21.51 -6.10
CA HIS A 159 25.66 -21.83 -5.77
C HIS A 159 26.63 -20.65 -5.83
N ALA A 160 26.14 -19.48 -6.24
CA ALA A 160 26.93 -18.25 -6.25
C ALA A 160 27.16 -17.72 -4.82
N TYR A 161 28.16 -16.87 -4.65
CA TYR A 161 28.43 -16.14 -3.41
C TYR A 161 27.89 -14.70 -3.48
N PRO A 162 27.66 -14.05 -2.33
CA PRO A 162 27.10 -12.69 -2.30
C PRO A 162 27.90 -11.63 -3.07
N ASP A 163 29.23 -11.77 -3.18
CA ASP A 163 30.11 -10.86 -3.91
C ASP A 163 29.99 -11.00 -5.43
N GLU A 164 29.47 -12.13 -5.92
CA GLU A 164 29.19 -12.37 -7.34
C GLU A 164 27.84 -11.78 -7.79
N LEU A 165 27.05 -11.18 -6.86
CA LEU A 165 25.70 -10.70 -7.10
C LEU A 165 25.64 -9.17 -7.19
N SER A 166 24.70 -8.65 -8.01
CA SER A 166 24.31 -7.24 -7.97
C SER A 166 23.62 -6.88 -6.66
N GLY A 167 23.48 -5.57 -6.36
CA GLY A 167 22.77 -5.10 -5.18
C GLY A 167 21.33 -5.61 -5.11
N GLY A 168 20.60 -5.55 -6.23
CA GLY A 168 19.23 -6.06 -6.31
C GLY A 168 19.14 -7.58 -6.11
N MET A 169 20.09 -8.34 -6.66
CA MET A 169 20.15 -9.79 -6.44
C MET A 169 20.40 -10.11 -4.95
N ARG A 170 21.32 -9.40 -4.29
CA ARG A 170 21.56 -9.56 -2.85
C ARG A 170 20.32 -9.28 -2.02
N GLN A 171 19.53 -8.26 -2.40
CA GLN A 171 18.26 -7.96 -1.76
C GLN A 171 17.24 -9.08 -1.94
N ARG A 172 17.12 -9.63 -3.15
CA ARG A 172 16.27 -10.80 -3.43
C ARG A 172 16.68 -12.03 -2.62
N VAL A 173 17.99 -12.26 -2.40
CA VAL A 173 18.46 -13.33 -1.49
C VAL A 173 18.01 -13.07 -0.05
N GLY A 174 18.10 -11.81 0.43
CA GLY A 174 17.60 -11.41 1.76
C GLY A 174 16.09 -11.67 1.90
N LEU A 175 15.32 -11.36 0.87
CA LEU A 175 13.88 -11.65 0.81
C LEU A 175 13.61 -13.16 0.79
N ALA A 176 14.31 -13.92 -0.06
CA ALA A 176 14.20 -15.39 -0.11
C ALA A 176 14.50 -16.05 1.24
N ARG A 177 15.55 -15.59 1.94
CA ARG A 177 15.89 -16.04 3.30
C ARG A 177 14.74 -15.82 4.28
N ALA A 178 14.08 -14.67 4.20
CA ALA A 178 12.92 -14.36 5.04
C ALA A 178 11.70 -15.22 4.66
N LEU A 179 11.48 -15.48 3.38
CA LEU A 179 10.37 -16.28 2.88
C LEU A 179 10.53 -17.78 3.13
N ALA A 180 11.78 -18.29 3.18
CA ALA A 180 12.08 -19.71 3.32
C ALA A 180 11.51 -20.37 4.59
N ILE A 181 11.35 -19.60 5.66
CA ILE A 181 10.73 -20.06 6.91
C ILE A 181 9.21 -19.97 6.90
N ASN A 182 8.61 -19.47 5.80
CA ASN A 182 7.17 -19.24 5.64
C ASN A 182 6.54 -18.47 6.82
N PRO A 183 6.97 -17.22 7.09
CA PRO A 183 6.51 -16.47 8.25
C PRO A 183 5.08 -15.95 8.07
N ASP A 184 4.36 -15.78 9.19
CA ASP A 184 3.07 -15.08 9.19
C ASP A 184 3.24 -13.55 9.00
N ILE A 185 4.33 -13.00 9.58
CA ILE A 185 4.65 -11.57 9.60
C ILE A 185 6.02 -11.34 8.99
N LEU A 186 6.08 -10.45 7.98
CA LEU A 186 7.32 -10.01 7.35
C LEU A 186 7.60 -8.55 7.74
N LEU A 187 8.67 -8.32 8.48
CA LEU A 187 9.13 -6.97 8.82
C LEU A 187 10.21 -6.54 7.84
N MET A 188 10.06 -5.37 7.23
CA MET A 188 10.98 -4.85 6.20
C MET A 188 11.47 -3.45 6.62
N ASP A 189 12.75 -3.34 6.99
CA ASP A 189 13.36 -2.07 7.43
C ASP A 189 14.10 -1.43 6.26
N GLU A 190 13.45 -0.47 5.55
CA GLU A 190 13.98 0.24 4.38
C GLU A 190 14.59 -0.71 3.32
N ALA A 191 13.93 -1.85 3.10
CA ALA A 191 14.47 -2.97 2.36
C ALA A 191 14.89 -2.63 0.91
N PHE A 192 14.29 -1.61 0.29
CA PHE A 192 14.56 -1.27 -1.11
C PHE A 192 15.32 0.06 -1.28
N SER A 193 15.66 0.74 -0.18
CA SER A 193 16.29 2.08 -0.24
C SER A 193 17.67 2.11 -0.91
N ALA A 194 18.40 1.01 -0.84
CA ALA A 194 19.75 0.87 -1.43
C ALA A 194 19.75 0.44 -2.90
N LEU A 195 18.58 0.24 -3.52
CA LEU A 195 18.43 -0.17 -4.91
C LEU A 195 18.30 1.04 -5.83
N ASP A 196 18.75 0.88 -7.07
CA ASP A 196 18.46 1.85 -8.13
C ASP A 196 16.95 1.88 -8.44
N PRO A 197 16.43 2.99 -9.01
CA PRO A 197 14.98 3.20 -9.16
C PRO A 197 14.28 2.09 -9.96
N LEU A 198 14.91 1.56 -11.02
CA LEU A 198 14.32 0.52 -11.86
C LEU A 198 14.16 -0.79 -11.09
N ILE A 199 15.25 -1.26 -10.46
CA ILE A 199 15.24 -2.49 -9.65
C ILE A 199 14.32 -2.35 -8.44
N ARG A 200 14.23 -1.16 -7.84
CA ARG A 200 13.30 -0.87 -6.74
C ARG A 200 11.86 -1.11 -7.17
N THR A 201 11.45 -0.55 -8.31
CA THR A 201 10.12 -0.74 -8.87
C THR A 201 9.81 -2.21 -9.15
N GLU A 202 10.74 -2.94 -9.77
CA GLU A 202 10.60 -4.39 -9.99
C GLU A 202 10.40 -5.17 -8.68
N MET A 203 11.15 -4.82 -7.63
CA MET A 203 11.06 -5.47 -6.32
C MET A 203 9.73 -5.18 -5.59
N GLN A 204 9.20 -3.96 -5.75
CA GLN A 204 7.88 -3.59 -5.24
C GLN A 204 6.78 -4.40 -5.92
N ASP A 205 6.81 -4.51 -7.25
CA ASP A 205 5.85 -5.32 -8.03
C ASP A 205 5.91 -6.80 -7.64
N GLU A 206 7.13 -7.33 -7.44
CA GLU A 206 7.34 -8.70 -6.98
C GLU A 206 6.73 -8.90 -5.57
N LEU A 207 6.94 -7.95 -4.65
CA LEU A 207 6.37 -8.00 -3.30
C LEU A 207 4.84 -8.02 -3.33
N VAL A 208 4.21 -7.16 -4.13
CA VAL A 208 2.74 -7.11 -4.30
C VAL A 208 2.22 -8.43 -4.89
N LYS A 209 2.88 -8.99 -5.91
CA LYS A 209 2.51 -10.30 -6.48
C LYS A 209 2.63 -11.44 -5.46
N LEU A 210 3.71 -11.45 -4.66
CA LEU A 210 3.89 -12.43 -3.59
C LEU A 210 2.82 -12.30 -2.51
N GLN A 211 2.44 -11.06 -2.17
CA GLN A 211 1.39 -10.76 -1.21
C GLN A 211 0.02 -11.24 -1.70
N ALA A 212 -0.36 -10.94 -2.94
CA ALA A 212 -1.61 -11.39 -3.54
C ALA A 212 -1.75 -12.94 -3.52
N LYS A 213 -0.62 -13.66 -3.66
CA LYS A 213 -0.60 -15.12 -3.65
C LYS A 213 -0.67 -15.75 -2.26
N HIS A 214 -0.05 -15.11 -1.26
CA HIS A 214 0.20 -15.73 0.06
C HIS A 214 -0.48 -15.04 1.23
N GLN A 215 -1.02 -13.83 1.04
CA GLN A 215 -1.75 -13.03 2.04
C GLN A 215 -1.03 -12.93 3.40
N ARG A 216 0.31 -12.73 3.39
CA ARG A 216 1.11 -12.53 4.60
C ARG A 216 0.92 -11.11 5.13
N THR A 217 1.02 -10.94 6.43
CA THR A 217 1.05 -9.59 7.02
C THR A 217 2.43 -9.00 6.83
N ILE A 218 2.53 -7.84 6.19
CA ILE A 218 3.81 -7.16 5.91
C ILE A 218 3.84 -5.83 6.66
N VAL A 219 4.90 -5.58 7.43
CA VAL A 219 5.19 -4.27 8.01
C VAL A 219 6.41 -3.70 7.30
N PHE A 220 6.19 -2.66 6.52
CA PHE A 220 7.18 -2.08 5.64
C PHE A 220 7.58 -0.68 6.12
N ILE A 221 8.86 -0.44 6.36
CA ILE A 221 9.37 0.91 6.60
C ILE A 221 9.84 1.53 5.30
N SER A 222 9.35 2.72 5.01
CA SER A 222 9.86 3.57 3.95
C SER A 222 9.99 5.02 4.40
N HIS A 223 10.90 5.73 3.76
CA HIS A 223 10.96 7.20 3.75
C HIS A 223 10.54 7.75 2.39
N ASP A 224 10.31 6.88 1.42
CA ASP A 224 9.86 7.18 0.06
C ASP A 224 8.34 7.11 0.02
N LEU A 225 7.73 8.24 -0.35
CA LEU A 225 6.29 8.41 -0.31
C LEU A 225 5.59 7.66 -1.45
N ASP A 226 6.18 7.70 -2.65
CA ASP A 226 5.62 7.00 -3.81
C ASP A 226 5.63 5.48 -3.57
N GLU A 227 6.68 4.97 -2.92
CA GLU A 227 6.75 3.58 -2.50
C GLU A 227 5.60 3.21 -1.54
N ALA A 228 5.36 4.02 -0.51
CA ALA A 228 4.31 3.74 0.46
C ALA A 228 2.91 3.79 -0.14
N MET A 229 2.67 4.77 -1.00
CA MET A 229 1.39 4.95 -1.70
C MET A 229 1.12 3.82 -2.69
N ARG A 230 2.18 3.27 -3.29
CA ARG A 230 2.07 2.19 -4.29
C ARG A 230 1.77 0.83 -3.69
N ILE A 231 2.41 0.50 -2.56
CA ILE A 231 2.36 -0.86 -2.00
C ILE A 231 1.51 -0.98 -0.73
N GLY A 232 1.25 0.13 -0.02
CA GLY A 232 0.61 0.10 1.29
C GLY A 232 -0.91 0.05 1.21
N ASP A 233 -1.53 -0.92 1.88
CA ASP A 233 -2.97 -0.90 2.14
C ASP A 233 -3.32 0.18 3.16
N ARG A 234 -2.49 0.33 4.21
CA ARG A 234 -2.58 1.40 5.20
C ARG A 234 -1.19 1.92 5.56
N ILE A 235 -1.14 3.21 5.89
CA ILE A 235 0.10 3.92 6.21
C ILE A 235 -0.01 4.52 7.61
N ALA A 236 1.02 4.33 8.44
CA ALA A 236 1.22 5.03 9.70
C ALA A 236 2.30 6.10 9.52
N ILE A 237 1.98 7.34 9.83
CA ILE A 237 2.92 8.46 9.77
C ILE A 237 3.48 8.71 11.15
N MET A 238 4.81 8.67 11.28
CA MET A 238 5.52 8.92 12.53
C MET A 238 6.26 10.27 12.53
N GLN A 239 6.12 11.00 13.62
CA GLN A 239 6.85 12.23 13.91
C GLN A 239 7.32 12.21 15.36
N ASN A 240 8.59 12.52 15.62
CA ASN A 240 9.16 12.65 16.97
C ASN A 240 8.93 11.46 17.92
N GLY A 241 8.81 10.24 17.34
CA GLY A 241 8.53 9.01 18.09
C GLY A 241 7.05 8.69 18.28
N GLU A 242 6.15 9.57 17.87
CA GLU A 242 4.69 9.38 17.95
C GLU A 242 4.12 8.92 16.61
N VAL A 243 3.01 8.18 16.66
CA VAL A 243 2.17 7.89 15.50
C VAL A 243 1.16 9.03 15.36
N VAL A 244 1.31 9.85 14.31
CA VAL A 244 0.49 11.04 14.08
C VAL A 244 -0.82 10.73 13.39
N GLN A 245 -0.77 9.84 12.41
CA GLN A 245 -1.94 9.40 11.65
C GLN A 245 -1.76 7.98 11.16
N VAL A 246 -2.87 7.23 11.11
CA VAL A 246 -2.98 5.93 10.42
C VAL A 246 -4.21 5.99 9.53
N GLY A 247 -4.09 5.55 8.29
CA GLY A 247 -5.19 5.50 7.34
C GLY A 247 -4.77 4.86 6.01
N THR A 248 -5.72 4.69 5.11
CA THR A 248 -5.41 4.35 3.72
C THR A 248 -4.70 5.52 3.04
N PRO A 249 -3.97 5.30 1.94
CA PRO A 249 -3.40 6.39 1.14
C PRO A 249 -4.40 7.52 0.86
N ASP A 250 -5.61 7.16 0.42
CA ASP A 250 -6.67 8.12 0.10
C ASP A 250 -7.17 8.90 1.32
N GLU A 251 -7.33 8.24 2.47
CA GLU A 251 -7.76 8.91 3.70
C GLU A 251 -6.74 9.94 4.15
N ILE A 252 -5.45 9.62 4.07
CA ILE A 252 -4.38 10.53 4.50
C ILE A 252 -4.27 11.74 3.57
N LEU A 253 -4.36 11.53 2.25
CA LEU A 253 -4.31 12.60 1.27
C LEU A 253 -5.53 13.54 1.37
N ASN A 254 -6.73 12.98 1.56
CA ASN A 254 -7.96 13.77 1.61
C ASN A 254 -8.17 14.46 2.97
N ASN A 255 -7.73 13.82 4.07
CA ASN A 255 -7.97 14.27 5.44
C ASN A 255 -6.68 14.21 6.28
N PRO A 256 -5.64 15.02 5.95
CA PRO A 256 -4.42 15.06 6.74
C PRO A 256 -4.69 15.54 8.16
N ALA A 257 -4.19 14.81 9.17
CA ALA A 257 -4.44 15.07 10.59
C ALA A 257 -3.91 16.43 11.06
N ASN A 258 -2.83 16.92 10.46
CA ASN A 258 -2.22 18.21 10.78
C ASN A 258 -1.35 18.73 9.62
N ASP A 259 -0.77 19.93 9.80
CA ASP A 259 0.08 20.56 8.77
C ASP A 259 1.36 19.79 8.47
N TYR A 260 1.89 19.02 9.44
CA TYR A 260 3.04 18.15 9.18
C TYR A 260 2.69 17.07 8.16
N VAL A 261 1.58 16.37 8.35
CA VAL A 261 1.11 15.36 7.40
C VAL A 261 0.83 16.00 6.04
N ARG A 262 0.10 17.13 6.01
CA ARG A 262 -0.18 17.86 4.77
C ARG A 262 1.10 18.24 4.02
N THR A 263 2.09 18.78 4.75
CA THR A 263 3.38 19.16 4.15
C THR A 263 4.21 17.96 3.72
N PHE A 264 4.13 16.87 4.48
CA PHE A 264 4.84 15.62 4.17
C PHE A 264 4.38 15.02 2.83
N PHE A 265 3.09 15.15 2.52
CA PHE A 265 2.50 14.69 1.25
C PHE A 265 2.49 15.76 0.15
N ARG A 266 3.08 16.92 0.38
CA ARG A 266 3.26 17.94 -0.64
C ARG A 266 4.28 17.48 -1.67
N GLY A 267 3.87 17.35 -2.95
CA GLY A 267 4.72 16.88 -4.03
C GLY A 267 4.60 15.40 -4.38
N VAL A 268 3.60 14.71 -3.79
CA VAL A 268 3.19 13.39 -4.30
C VAL A 268 2.66 13.58 -5.70
N ASP A 269 3.17 12.82 -6.64
CA ASP A 269 2.56 12.72 -7.97
C ASP A 269 1.23 11.96 -7.86
N ILE A 270 0.16 12.72 -7.61
CA ILE A 270 -1.21 12.20 -7.46
C ILE A 270 -1.61 11.33 -8.67
N SER A 271 -1.00 11.58 -9.84
CA SER A 271 -1.28 10.83 -11.06
C SER A 271 -0.85 9.36 -10.98
N GLN A 272 0.10 9.04 -10.14
CA GLN A 272 0.60 7.68 -9.90
C GLN A 272 -0.19 6.92 -8.82
N VAL A 273 -0.92 7.66 -7.98
CA VAL A 273 -1.59 7.13 -6.78
C VAL A 273 -3.06 6.84 -7.05
N PHE A 274 -3.75 7.78 -7.71
CA PHE A 274 -5.18 7.66 -7.99
C PHE A 274 -5.46 6.87 -9.26
N SER A 275 -6.52 6.09 -9.19
CA SER A 275 -7.12 5.39 -10.32
C SER A 275 -8.43 6.05 -10.77
N ALA A 276 -8.99 5.58 -11.88
CA ALA A 276 -10.25 6.10 -12.41
C ALA A 276 -11.38 6.06 -11.39
N LYS A 277 -11.49 5.01 -10.56
CA LYS A 277 -12.55 4.87 -9.55
C LYS A 277 -12.50 5.96 -8.47
N ASP A 278 -11.30 6.47 -8.14
CA ASP A 278 -11.10 7.42 -7.04
C ASP A 278 -11.58 8.83 -7.42
N ILE A 279 -11.59 9.14 -8.70
CA ILE A 279 -12.07 10.43 -9.24
C ILE A 279 -13.41 10.34 -9.93
N ALA A 280 -13.87 9.14 -10.30
CA ALA A 280 -15.17 8.93 -10.94
C ALA A 280 -16.31 9.35 -10.01
N ARG A 281 -17.29 10.08 -10.56
CA ARG A 281 -18.50 10.44 -9.81
C ARG A 281 -19.73 9.81 -10.45
N ARG A 282 -20.55 9.17 -9.63
CA ARG A 282 -21.88 8.77 -10.04
C ARG A 282 -22.74 10.03 -10.22
N SER A 283 -23.04 10.37 -11.45
CA SER A 283 -24.00 11.44 -11.76
C SER A 283 -25.33 10.81 -12.13
N PRO A 284 -26.45 11.20 -11.51
CA PRO A 284 -27.78 10.79 -12.00
C PRO A 284 -28.14 11.48 -13.32
N VAL A 285 -27.49 12.60 -13.64
CA VAL A 285 -27.74 13.42 -14.81
C VAL A 285 -27.12 12.79 -16.07
N GLY A 286 -27.90 12.63 -17.11
CA GLY A 286 -27.51 11.94 -18.34
C GLY A 286 -27.47 10.41 -18.20
N LEU A 287 -27.94 9.84 -17.09
CA LEU A 287 -27.97 8.39 -16.87
C LEU A 287 -29.30 7.79 -17.37
N ILE A 288 -29.21 7.00 -18.44
CA ILE A 288 -30.32 6.36 -19.08
C ILE A 288 -30.43 4.92 -18.61
N ARG A 289 -31.52 4.59 -17.89
CA ARG A 289 -31.80 3.21 -17.49
C ARG A 289 -32.63 2.52 -18.52
N LYS A 290 -32.07 1.53 -19.22
CA LYS A 290 -32.77 0.72 -20.20
C LYS A 290 -33.82 -0.15 -19.49
N THR A 291 -35.10 0.22 -19.67
CA THR A 291 -36.25 -0.54 -19.16
C THR A 291 -37.19 -0.87 -20.33
N PRO A 292 -38.02 -1.93 -20.23
CA PRO A 292 -39.02 -2.22 -21.27
C PRO A 292 -39.90 -1.00 -21.53
N GLY A 293 -39.96 -0.59 -22.82
CA GLY A 293 -40.69 0.60 -23.25
C GLY A 293 -39.93 1.94 -23.20
N PHE A 294 -38.70 1.97 -22.70
CA PHE A 294 -37.87 3.15 -22.76
C PHE A 294 -37.06 3.18 -24.06
N GLY A 295 -37.49 4.04 -24.98
CA GLY A 295 -36.92 4.15 -26.31
C GLY A 295 -36.16 5.47 -26.56
N PRO A 296 -35.66 5.68 -27.81
CA PRO A 296 -34.85 6.86 -28.16
C PRO A 296 -35.56 8.20 -27.90
N ARG A 297 -36.91 8.25 -28.04
CA ARG A 297 -37.71 9.46 -27.75
C ARG A 297 -37.64 9.85 -26.28
N SER A 298 -37.76 8.88 -25.40
CA SER A 298 -37.68 9.11 -23.93
C SER A 298 -36.24 9.51 -23.51
N ALA A 299 -35.24 8.89 -24.12
CA ALA A 299 -33.83 9.24 -23.88
C ALA A 299 -33.52 10.65 -24.37
N LEU A 300 -34.00 11.02 -25.58
CA LEU A 300 -33.79 12.35 -26.13
C LEU A 300 -34.43 13.43 -25.25
N LYS A 301 -35.67 13.20 -24.77
CA LYS A 301 -36.36 14.11 -23.90
C LYS A 301 -35.59 14.27 -22.57
N LEU A 302 -35.11 13.19 -21.99
CA LEU A 302 -34.32 13.22 -20.75
C LEU A 302 -33.09 14.10 -20.94
N LEU A 303 -32.32 13.90 -22.01
CA LEU A 303 -31.11 14.69 -22.25
C LEU A 303 -31.40 16.17 -22.48
N GLN A 304 -32.51 16.50 -23.16
CA GLN A 304 -32.96 17.87 -23.40
C GLN A 304 -33.42 18.54 -22.10
N ASP A 305 -34.18 17.83 -21.25
CA ASP A 305 -34.66 18.34 -19.97
C ASP A 305 -33.51 18.58 -19.00
N GLU A 306 -32.43 17.81 -19.13
CA GLU A 306 -31.20 17.91 -18.27
C GLU A 306 -30.08 18.78 -18.87
N ASP A 307 -30.30 19.39 -20.05
CA ASP A 307 -29.32 20.19 -20.82
C ASP A 307 -28.00 19.43 -21.05
N ARG A 308 -28.12 18.19 -21.60
CA ARG A 308 -26.98 17.30 -21.88
C ARG A 308 -26.95 16.88 -23.35
N GLU A 309 -25.74 16.91 -23.91
CA GLU A 309 -25.51 16.43 -25.28
C GLU A 309 -25.33 14.90 -25.35
N TYR A 310 -24.82 14.29 -24.27
CA TYR A 310 -24.49 12.88 -24.18
C TYR A 310 -25.17 12.20 -22.98
N GLY A 311 -25.54 10.92 -23.17
CA GLY A 311 -26.12 10.08 -22.11
C GLY A 311 -25.46 8.71 -22.03
N TYR A 312 -25.49 8.14 -20.83
CA TYR A 312 -24.87 6.85 -20.50
C TYR A 312 -25.94 5.82 -20.24
N VAL A 313 -25.97 4.78 -21.10
CA VAL A 313 -27.01 3.74 -21.04
C VAL A 313 -26.55 2.60 -20.13
N ILE A 314 -27.39 2.27 -19.14
CA ILE A 314 -27.18 1.14 -18.25
C ILE A 314 -28.41 0.22 -18.23
N GLU A 315 -28.16 -1.07 -17.96
CA GLU A 315 -29.20 -2.10 -17.76
C GLU A 315 -29.42 -2.39 -16.25
N ARG A 316 -30.27 -3.40 -15.95
CA ARG A 316 -30.48 -3.89 -14.59
C ARG A 316 -29.17 -4.37 -14.00
N GLY A 317 -28.94 -4.04 -12.71
CA GLY A 317 -27.68 -4.33 -12.03
C GLY A 317 -26.54 -3.34 -12.32
N ASN A 318 -26.85 -2.16 -12.91
CA ASN A 318 -25.88 -1.12 -13.31
C ASN A 318 -24.91 -1.56 -14.42
N LYS A 319 -25.19 -2.62 -15.17
CA LYS A 319 -24.33 -3.04 -16.28
C LYS A 319 -24.29 -1.94 -17.34
N PHE A 320 -23.09 -1.50 -17.69
CA PHE A 320 -22.89 -0.48 -18.72
C PHE A 320 -23.18 -1.05 -20.12
N VAL A 321 -23.93 -0.31 -20.94
CA VAL A 321 -24.33 -0.71 -22.30
C VAL A 321 -23.61 0.13 -23.34
N GLY A 322 -23.49 1.45 -23.13
CA GLY A 322 -22.83 2.36 -24.05
C GLY A 322 -23.21 3.82 -23.83
N VAL A 323 -22.77 4.64 -24.76
CA VAL A 323 -23.01 6.10 -24.80
C VAL A 323 -23.93 6.44 -25.96
N VAL A 324 -24.82 7.39 -25.74
CA VAL A 324 -25.67 8.00 -26.80
C VAL A 324 -25.47 9.51 -26.85
N SER A 325 -25.73 10.11 -28.00
CA SER A 325 -25.77 11.57 -28.14
C SER A 325 -27.17 12.03 -28.58
N ILE A 326 -27.43 13.33 -28.44
CA ILE A 326 -28.66 13.92 -29.01
C ILE A 326 -28.79 13.60 -30.52
N ASP A 327 -27.68 13.67 -31.27
CA ASP A 327 -27.71 13.45 -32.71
C ASP A 327 -27.89 11.96 -33.05
N SER A 328 -27.25 11.04 -32.33
CA SER A 328 -27.46 9.60 -32.55
C SER A 328 -28.91 9.17 -32.22
N LEU A 329 -29.50 9.76 -31.17
CA LEU A 329 -30.90 9.52 -30.81
C LEU A 329 -31.88 10.06 -31.87
N LYS A 330 -31.63 11.24 -32.44
CA LYS A 330 -32.42 11.80 -33.54
C LYS A 330 -32.33 10.93 -34.80
N ALA A 331 -31.12 10.43 -35.12
CA ALA A 331 -30.89 9.54 -36.24
C ALA A 331 -31.68 8.22 -36.08
N ALA A 332 -31.61 7.59 -34.91
CA ALA A 332 -32.39 6.37 -34.63
C ALA A 332 -33.92 6.60 -34.70
N LEU A 333 -34.39 7.74 -34.21
CA LEU A 333 -35.81 8.12 -34.32
C LEU A 333 -36.27 8.29 -35.77
N SER A 334 -35.44 8.90 -36.62
CA SER A 334 -35.78 9.10 -38.03
C SER A 334 -35.91 7.77 -38.81
N GLN A 335 -35.21 6.74 -38.35
CA GLN A 335 -35.21 5.39 -38.91
C GLN A 335 -36.16 4.42 -38.20
N ALA A 336 -36.94 4.90 -37.24
CA ALA A 336 -37.85 4.11 -36.40
C ALA A 336 -37.16 2.94 -35.66
N GLN A 337 -35.90 3.12 -35.30
CA GLN A 337 -35.04 2.11 -34.61
C GLN A 337 -35.08 2.23 -33.09
N GLY A 338 -34.62 1.20 -32.38
CA GLY A 338 -34.50 1.17 -30.93
C GLY A 338 -33.29 1.96 -30.40
N ILE A 339 -33.16 2.00 -29.08
CA ILE A 339 -32.05 2.73 -28.40
C ILE A 339 -30.70 2.10 -28.73
N GLU A 340 -30.67 0.82 -29.04
CA GLU A 340 -29.44 0.09 -29.42
C GLU A 340 -28.81 0.66 -30.71
N ALA A 341 -29.62 1.12 -31.64
CA ALA A 341 -29.16 1.75 -32.89
C ALA A 341 -28.67 3.20 -32.67
N ALA A 342 -28.95 3.78 -31.50
CA ALA A 342 -28.46 5.09 -31.12
C ALA A 342 -27.14 5.05 -30.34
N LEU A 343 -26.64 3.86 -29.99
CA LEU A 343 -25.34 3.74 -29.30
C LEU A 343 -24.23 4.22 -30.23
N ILE A 344 -23.32 4.97 -29.67
CA ILE A 344 -22.13 5.44 -30.39
C ILE A 344 -21.18 4.24 -30.56
N ASP A 345 -20.67 4.07 -31.77
CA ASP A 345 -19.70 3.04 -32.07
C ASP A 345 -18.38 3.32 -31.35
N ASP A 346 -17.82 2.29 -30.70
CA ASP A 346 -16.55 2.32 -30.00
C ASP A 346 -16.38 3.53 -29.04
N PRO A 347 -17.29 3.72 -28.06
CA PRO A 347 -17.16 4.81 -27.12
C PRO A 347 -15.92 4.59 -26.23
N LEU A 348 -15.19 5.66 -25.94
CA LEU A 348 -14.10 5.58 -24.97
C LEU A 348 -14.67 5.21 -23.59
N VAL A 349 -14.27 4.04 -23.08
CA VAL A 349 -14.62 3.52 -21.76
C VAL A 349 -13.33 3.22 -21.02
N VAL A 350 -13.28 3.50 -19.74
CA VAL A 350 -12.09 3.34 -18.91
C VAL A 350 -12.37 2.34 -17.78
N ASP A 351 -11.43 1.44 -17.54
CA ASP A 351 -11.47 0.54 -16.38
C ASP A 351 -11.28 1.30 -15.07
N ALA A 352 -11.99 0.87 -14.04
CA ALA A 352 -11.96 1.48 -12.71
C ALA A 352 -10.55 1.54 -12.08
N GLN A 353 -9.69 0.60 -12.43
CA GLN A 353 -8.31 0.51 -11.91
C GLN A 353 -7.28 1.27 -12.78
N THR A 354 -7.70 1.89 -13.90
CA THR A 354 -6.79 2.64 -14.78
C THR A 354 -6.13 3.79 -14.00
N PRO A 355 -4.79 3.88 -13.96
CA PRO A 355 -4.08 4.96 -13.28
C PRO A 355 -4.44 6.35 -13.84
N LEU A 356 -4.45 7.36 -12.97
CA LEU A 356 -4.79 8.74 -13.37
C LEU A 356 -3.83 9.28 -14.43
N SER A 357 -2.56 8.88 -14.41
CA SER A 357 -1.55 9.22 -15.42
C SER A 357 -1.96 8.81 -16.85
N GLU A 358 -2.60 7.66 -17.00
CA GLU A 358 -3.10 7.17 -18.30
C GLU A 358 -4.39 7.88 -18.72
N LEU A 359 -5.19 8.32 -17.74
CA LEU A 359 -6.46 9.01 -18.01
C LEU A 359 -6.27 10.38 -18.68
N LEU A 360 -5.11 11.04 -18.45
CA LEU A 360 -4.85 12.37 -18.99
C LEU A 360 -4.99 12.44 -20.52
N SER A 361 -4.43 11.46 -21.23
CA SER A 361 -4.50 11.38 -22.68
C SER A 361 -5.91 11.03 -23.17
N HIS A 362 -6.56 10.08 -22.50
CA HIS A 362 -7.87 9.57 -22.88
C HIS A 362 -8.98 10.61 -22.63
N VAL A 363 -9.08 11.15 -21.41
CA VAL A 363 -10.10 12.14 -21.06
C VAL A 363 -9.87 13.48 -21.77
N GLY A 364 -8.60 13.84 -22.03
CA GLY A 364 -8.24 15.07 -22.75
C GLY A 364 -8.82 15.14 -24.17
N GLN A 365 -8.86 14.02 -24.89
CA GLN A 365 -9.33 13.90 -26.26
C GLN A 365 -10.82 13.55 -26.37
N ALA A 366 -11.44 13.08 -25.29
CA ALA A 366 -12.83 12.62 -25.32
C ALA A 366 -13.82 13.78 -25.61
N PRO A 367 -14.84 13.55 -26.45
CA PRO A 367 -15.87 14.54 -26.75
C PRO A 367 -16.85 14.76 -25.60
N CYS A 368 -16.98 13.77 -24.69
CA CYS A 368 -17.85 13.81 -23.51
C CYS A 368 -17.11 13.31 -22.27
N ALA A 369 -17.77 13.35 -21.10
CA ALA A 369 -17.22 12.71 -19.92
C ALA A 369 -17.09 11.19 -20.15
N VAL A 370 -15.95 10.61 -19.74
CA VAL A 370 -15.62 9.22 -20.01
C VAL A 370 -16.28 8.32 -18.97
N PRO A 371 -17.07 7.30 -19.36
CA PRO A 371 -17.63 6.34 -18.42
C PRO A 371 -16.54 5.42 -17.86
N VAL A 372 -16.66 5.11 -16.57
CA VAL A 372 -15.80 4.19 -15.85
C VAL A 372 -16.59 2.94 -15.51
N VAL A 373 -16.00 1.78 -15.78
CA VAL A 373 -16.57 0.46 -15.50
C VAL A 373 -15.61 -0.37 -14.65
N ASP A 374 -16.16 -1.31 -13.88
CA ASP A 374 -15.36 -2.28 -13.14
C ASP A 374 -15.08 -3.56 -13.98
N GLU A 375 -14.38 -4.53 -13.39
CA GLU A 375 -14.04 -5.82 -14.03
C GLU A 375 -15.28 -6.62 -14.48
N GLU A 376 -16.43 -6.42 -13.84
CA GLU A 376 -17.72 -7.03 -14.23
C GLU A 376 -18.50 -6.19 -15.24
N HIS A 377 -17.87 -5.14 -15.79
CA HIS A 377 -18.47 -4.18 -16.74
C HIS A 377 -19.66 -3.41 -16.13
N GLN A 378 -19.67 -3.20 -14.82
CA GLN A 378 -20.67 -2.40 -14.15
C GLN A 378 -20.26 -0.92 -14.13
N TYR A 379 -21.23 -0.05 -14.31
CA TYR A 379 -21.03 1.39 -14.32
C TYR A 379 -20.65 1.92 -12.92
N VAL A 380 -19.45 2.41 -12.79
CA VAL A 380 -18.92 3.03 -11.56
C VAL A 380 -19.25 4.52 -11.52
N GLY A 381 -19.09 5.23 -12.64
CA GLY A 381 -19.32 6.66 -12.72
C GLY A 381 -18.80 7.25 -14.03
N ILE A 382 -18.60 8.57 -14.07
CA ILE A 382 -17.99 9.29 -15.19
C ILE A 382 -16.83 10.16 -14.72
N ILE A 383 -15.88 10.40 -15.62
CA ILE A 383 -14.78 11.35 -15.44
C ILE A 383 -14.86 12.41 -16.52
N SER A 384 -15.06 13.67 -16.12
CA SER A 384 -15.01 14.82 -17.02
C SER A 384 -13.62 15.49 -16.98
N LYS A 385 -13.28 16.27 -18.02
CA LYS A 385 -12.06 17.09 -18.07
C LYS A 385 -11.92 17.97 -16.83
N ARG A 386 -13.04 18.55 -16.37
CA ARG A 386 -13.06 19.39 -15.16
C ARG A 386 -12.70 18.59 -13.89
N MET A 387 -13.24 17.38 -13.76
CA MET A 387 -12.96 16.50 -12.59
C MET A 387 -11.50 16.07 -12.60
N LEU A 388 -10.96 15.72 -13.76
CA LEU A 388 -9.56 15.38 -13.95
C LEU A 388 -8.65 16.55 -13.56
N LEU A 389 -8.93 17.76 -14.09
CA LEU A 389 -8.18 18.97 -13.72
C LEU A 389 -8.30 19.31 -12.23
N GLN A 390 -9.48 19.13 -11.63
CA GLN A 390 -9.66 19.34 -10.19
C GLN A 390 -8.91 18.30 -9.33
N ALA A 391 -8.75 17.08 -9.81
CA ALA A 391 -7.93 16.08 -9.13
C ALA A 391 -6.45 16.43 -9.18
N LEU A 392 -5.97 16.97 -10.30
CA LEU A 392 -4.58 17.41 -10.47
C LEU A 392 -4.28 18.75 -9.80
N ASP A 393 -5.25 19.68 -9.74
CA ASP A 393 -5.10 21.04 -9.17
C ASP A 393 -5.02 21.02 -7.61
N ARG A 394 -5.20 19.86 -6.98
CA ARG A 394 -4.97 19.68 -5.54
C ARG A 394 -3.49 19.92 -5.13
N GLU A 395 -2.58 20.05 -6.09
CA GLU A 395 -1.20 20.46 -5.86
C GLU A 395 -1.02 21.97 -5.55
N GLY A 396 -2.01 22.80 -5.79
CA GLY A 396 -1.92 24.28 -5.74
C GLY A 396 -2.64 24.97 -4.57
N GLY A 397 -3.16 24.23 -3.59
CA GLY A 397 -3.92 24.80 -2.47
C GLY A 397 -3.23 24.67 -1.11
#